data_ca42a5acfd6d3faf4e6d87429dbaf6ab
#
_entry.id   ca42a5acfd6d3faf4e6d87429dbaf6ab
#
_cell.length_a   1.000
_cell.length_b   1.000
_cell.length_c   1.000
_cell.angle_alpha   90.00
_cell.angle_beta   90.00
_cell.angle_gamma   90.00
#
_symmetry.space_group_name_H-M   'P 1'
#
loop_
_entity.id
_entity.type
_entity.pdbx_description
1 polymer ?
#
loop_
_entity_poly.entity_id
_entity_poly.type
_entity_poly.pdbx_seq_one_letter_code
_entity_poly.pdbx_strand_id
1 'polypeptide(L)'
;MDALILSRIQFAANITFHILFPAITIALGWFLLFFKLRYNATKNYKWMDIYFFWTKIFALCFALGVVSGITMSFQFGTNWPGFMATVGNVAGPLLGYEVLTAFFLEATFLGIMLFGFRKVKPWVHNLATILVATGTTLSAFWILVLNSWMQTPVGFVMVDGRAIVTDWMQVIFNPSLPYRLVHKLLASGLTAAFLIAGVSAFRYLKGYKSPSVISALRVALIAAAFLIPVQILMGDLHGLNTLKHQPQKVAAMEGLWNTKKNVPLVLFAIPDEQNKKNLYSLEIPNLTSIILTHSKDGEVKGLNAFKDNPPVKPIFYSFRIMVGVGFLMLFVSWIGVYYILRKKEFPKLFLKAVFYMTFSGWVATIAGWYVTEIGRQPFLVYGLLKTKDAVTTVPSAHIALSLTLYLIVYALLLTAFITTIFYMAVKNKDKEFTKEEIDPRTGQRRSIIIGA
;
A
#
# COMPACT_ATOMS: atom_id res chain seq x y z
N MET A 1 9.41 -27.90 10.70
CA MET A 1 9.27 -27.21 9.38
C MET A 1 10.65 -27.03 8.78
N ASP A 2 10.76 -27.15 7.47
CA ASP A 2 11.97 -26.90 6.72
C ASP A 2 12.37 -25.41 6.78
N ALA A 3 13.68 -25.12 6.72
CA ALA A 3 14.24 -23.76 6.75
C ALA A 3 13.68 -22.89 5.61
N LEU A 4 13.44 -23.46 4.44
CA LEU A 4 12.81 -22.75 3.30
C LEU A 4 11.41 -22.24 3.64
N ILE A 5 10.57 -23.09 4.22
CA ILE A 5 9.19 -22.72 4.57
C ILE A 5 9.20 -21.67 5.68
N LEU A 6 10.02 -21.82 6.70
CA LEU A 6 10.14 -20.85 7.80
C LEU A 6 10.66 -19.50 7.31
N SER A 7 11.67 -19.47 6.45
CA SER A 7 12.18 -18.23 5.85
C SER A 7 11.13 -17.51 5.00
N ARG A 8 10.32 -18.26 4.25
CA ARG A 8 9.19 -17.69 3.47
C ARG A 8 8.12 -17.09 4.37
N ILE A 9 7.73 -17.80 5.44
CA ILE A 9 6.74 -17.31 6.42
C ILE A 9 7.28 -16.06 7.12
N GLN A 10 8.55 -16.07 7.54
CA GLN A 10 9.18 -14.94 8.22
C GLN A 10 9.25 -13.70 7.33
N PHE A 11 9.64 -13.85 6.07
CA PHE A 11 9.64 -12.74 5.11
C PHE A 11 8.22 -12.24 4.82
N ALA A 12 7.26 -13.15 4.63
CA ALA A 12 5.86 -12.80 4.43
C ALA A 12 5.27 -12.05 5.63
N ALA A 13 5.56 -12.47 6.86
CA ALA A 13 5.13 -11.79 8.09
C ALA A 13 5.73 -10.38 8.18
N ASN A 14 7.05 -10.26 7.91
CA ASN A 14 7.73 -8.98 7.96
C ASN A 14 7.19 -8.00 6.92
N ILE A 15 7.08 -8.40 5.66
CA ILE A 15 6.57 -7.53 4.60
C ILE A 15 5.07 -7.19 4.80
N THR A 16 4.28 -8.13 5.31
CA THR A 16 2.87 -7.89 5.65
C THR A 16 2.75 -6.79 6.71
N PHE A 17 3.56 -6.82 7.75
CA PHE A 17 3.59 -5.77 8.75
C PHE A 17 4.16 -4.46 8.19
N HIS A 18 5.30 -4.52 7.50
CA HIS A 18 5.98 -3.33 6.97
C HIS A 18 5.09 -2.53 6.01
N ILE A 19 4.43 -3.19 5.05
CA ILE A 19 3.68 -2.51 3.98
C ILE A 19 2.49 -1.70 4.49
N LEU A 20 2.00 -1.96 5.71
CA LEU A 20 0.89 -1.23 6.33
C LEU A 20 1.20 0.26 6.45
N PHE A 21 2.40 0.60 6.88
CA PHE A 21 2.79 1.97 7.21
C PHE A 21 3.14 2.80 5.97
N PRO A 22 4.00 2.34 5.04
CA PRO A 22 4.24 3.03 3.78
C PRO A 22 2.96 3.19 2.95
N ALA A 23 2.03 2.22 2.98
CA ALA A 23 0.74 2.35 2.30
C ALA A 23 -0.07 3.56 2.79
N ILE A 24 0.15 4.01 4.02
CA ILE A 24 -0.44 5.25 4.55
C ILE A 24 0.43 6.46 4.20
N THR A 25 1.74 6.44 4.55
CA THR A 25 2.60 7.63 4.49
C THR A 25 2.80 8.15 3.09
N ILE A 26 2.92 7.29 2.07
CA ILE A 26 3.07 7.67 0.66
C ILE A 26 2.00 8.69 0.23
N ALA A 27 0.75 8.49 0.62
CA ALA A 27 -0.33 9.39 0.24
C ALA A 27 -0.70 10.39 1.33
N LEU A 28 -0.56 10.04 2.61
CA LEU A 28 -0.89 10.94 3.70
C LEU A 28 -0.04 12.22 3.66
N GLY A 29 1.23 12.14 3.22
CA GLY A 29 2.07 13.32 2.98
C GLY A 29 1.43 14.32 2.02
N TRP A 30 0.81 13.84 0.94
CA TRP A 30 0.08 14.69 -0.04
C TRP A 30 -1.22 15.25 0.51
N PHE A 31 -1.97 14.49 1.33
CA PHE A 31 -3.13 15.00 2.06
C PHE A 31 -2.72 16.11 3.04
N LEU A 32 -1.60 15.93 3.76
CA LEU A 32 -1.06 16.97 4.65
C LEU A 32 -0.69 18.23 3.87
N LEU A 33 -0.01 18.08 2.74
CA LEU A 33 0.28 19.20 1.85
C LEU A 33 -0.99 19.90 1.38
N PHE A 34 -2.01 19.15 0.97
CA PHE A 34 -3.31 19.72 0.57
C PHE A 34 -3.93 20.53 1.72
N PHE A 35 -4.00 20.00 2.94
CA PHE A 35 -4.56 20.73 4.08
C PHE A 35 -3.76 22.00 4.39
N LYS A 36 -2.45 21.94 4.28
CA LYS A 36 -1.55 23.09 4.47
C LYS A 36 -1.79 24.17 3.42
N LEU A 37 -1.89 23.80 2.16
CA LEU A 37 -2.17 24.74 1.07
C LEU A 37 -3.57 25.36 1.19
N ARG A 38 -4.57 24.58 1.60
CA ARG A 38 -5.93 25.11 1.89
C ARG A 38 -5.90 26.12 3.04
N TYR A 39 -5.13 25.88 4.08
CA TYR A 39 -4.91 26.88 5.13
C TYR A 39 -4.27 28.15 4.58
N ASN A 40 -3.20 28.01 3.79
CA ASN A 40 -2.51 29.17 3.22
C ASN A 40 -3.43 30.04 2.36
N ALA A 41 -4.35 29.42 1.59
CA ALA A 41 -5.30 30.10 0.71
C ALA A 41 -6.48 30.71 1.47
N THR A 42 -7.02 30.02 2.47
CA THR A 42 -8.28 30.43 3.14
C THR A 42 -8.07 31.09 4.49
N LYS A 43 -6.89 30.97 5.08
CA LYS A 43 -6.56 31.36 6.45
C LYS A 43 -7.50 30.76 7.53
N ASN A 44 -8.25 29.70 7.17
CA ASN A 44 -9.18 29.04 8.09
C ASN A 44 -8.46 27.95 8.89
N TYR A 45 -8.41 28.13 10.18
CA TYR A 45 -7.67 27.26 11.13
C TYR A 45 -8.13 25.80 11.16
N LYS A 46 -9.38 25.48 10.74
CA LYS A 46 -9.83 24.08 10.63
C LYS A 46 -8.88 23.20 9.83
N TRP A 47 -8.22 23.79 8.80
CA TRP A 47 -7.26 23.06 7.96
C TRP A 47 -5.95 22.76 8.70
N MET A 48 -5.53 23.65 9.61
CA MET A 48 -4.38 23.41 10.48
C MET A 48 -4.68 22.38 11.57
N ASP A 49 -5.91 22.37 12.12
CA ASP A 49 -6.33 21.33 13.07
C ASP A 49 -6.23 19.94 12.42
N ILE A 50 -6.72 19.82 11.18
CA ILE A 50 -6.61 18.58 10.41
C ILE A 50 -5.13 18.24 10.15
N TYR A 51 -4.34 19.21 9.71
CA TYR A 51 -2.91 19.04 9.42
C TYR A 51 -2.16 18.51 10.64
N PHE A 52 -2.26 19.15 11.80
CA PHE A 52 -1.53 18.76 13.00
C PHE A 52 -1.98 17.40 13.55
N PHE A 53 -3.28 17.12 13.50
CA PHE A 53 -3.77 15.81 13.91
C PHE A 53 -3.14 14.69 13.06
N TRP A 54 -3.20 14.84 11.74
CA TRP A 54 -2.69 13.81 10.82
C TRP A 54 -1.17 13.78 10.71
N THR A 55 -0.47 14.89 10.97
CA THR A 55 1.01 14.90 11.03
C THR A 55 1.53 14.02 12.17
N LYS A 56 0.85 13.96 13.32
CA LYS A 56 1.21 13.06 14.43
C LYS A 56 1.03 11.59 14.04
N ILE A 57 -0.05 11.28 13.33
CA ILE A 57 -0.30 9.92 12.82
C ILE A 57 0.73 9.57 11.73
N PHE A 58 1.06 10.51 10.86
CA PHE A 58 2.12 10.34 9.87
C PHE A 58 3.47 9.98 10.52
N ALA A 59 3.87 10.72 11.55
CA ALA A 59 5.12 10.45 12.27
C ALA A 59 5.13 9.07 12.94
N LEU A 60 4.00 8.63 13.49
CA LEU A 60 3.86 7.30 14.06
C LEU A 60 3.99 6.20 12.99
N CYS A 61 3.32 6.38 11.84
CA CYS A 61 3.46 5.47 10.70
C CYS A 61 4.90 5.43 10.19
N PHE A 62 5.54 6.60 10.06
CA PHE A 62 6.92 6.70 9.61
C PHE A 62 7.87 5.93 10.53
N ALA A 63 7.78 6.13 11.85
CA ALA A 63 8.62 5.44 12.81
C ALA A 63 8.49 3.91 12.73
N LEU A 64 7.24 3.40 12.64
CA LEU A 64 6.99 1.96 12.50
C LEU A 64 7.44 1.42 11.14
N GLY A 65 7.30 2.21 10.08
CA GLY A 65 7.81 1.89 8.75
C GLY A 65 9.34 1.74 8.74
N VAL A 66 10.07 2.67 9.38
CA VAL A 66 11.53 2.60 9.50
C VAL A 66 11.98 1.35 10.26
N VAL A 67 11.41 1.10 11.45
CA VAL A 67 11.79 -0.06 12.27
C VAL A 67 11.58 -1.37 11.51
N SER A 68 10.43 -1.54 10.87
CA SER A 68 10.12 -2.76 10.11
C SER A 68 10.90 -2.85 8.80
N GLY A 69 11.23 -1.72 8.16
CA GLY A 69 12.05 -1.65 6.95
C GLY A 69 13.49 -2.08 7.18
N ILE A 70 14.10 -1.64 8.29
CA ILE A 70 15.45 -2.10 8.70
C ILE A 70 15.45 -3.62 8.88
N THR A 71 14.46 -4.17 9.59
CA THR A 71 14.31 -5.62 9.78
C THR A 71 14.22 -6.36 8.45
N MET A 72 13.45 -5.82 7.49
CA MET A 72 13.32 -6.39 6.15
C MET A 72 14.65 -6.38 5.38
N SER A 73 15.42 -5.29 5.48
CA SER A 73 16.71 -5.18 4.81
C SER A 73 17.72 -6.23 5.29
N PHE A 74 17.72 -6.52 6.59
CA PHE A 74 18.56 -7.60 7.14
C PHE A 74 18.19 -8.98 6.57
N GLN A 75 16.92 -9.25 6.30
CA GLN A 75 16.48 -10.55 5.78
C GLN A 75 17.00 -10.85 4.37
N PHE A 76 17.36 -9.85 3.58
CA PHE A 76 18.01 -10.08 2.27
C PHE A 76 19.37 -10.81 2.42
N GLY A 77 20.10 -10.55 3.50
CA GLY A 77 21.37 -11.24 3.78
C GLY A 77 21.22 -12.49 4.65
N THR A 78 20.31 -12.48 5.62
CA THR A 78 20.17 -13.56 6.61
C THR A 78 19.32 -14.71 6.11
N ASN A 79 18.17 -14.43 5.50
CA ASN A 79 17.22 -15.45 5.05
C ASN A 79 17.41 -15.82 3.58
N TRP A 80 17.87 -14.86 2.78
CA TRP A 80 17.97 -14.96 1.32
C TRP A 80 19.37 -14.60 0.78
N PRO A 81 20.47 -15.20 1.32
CA PRO A 81 21.82 -14.85 0.88
C PRO A 81 22.05 -15.15 -0.61
N GLY A 82 21.43 -16.20 -1.17
CA GLY A 82 21.50 -16.50 -2.60
C GLY A 82 20.90 -15.41 -3.49
N PHE A 83 19.91 -14.64 -2.99
CA PHE A 83 19.39 -13.47 -3.71
C PHE A 83 20.48 -12.40 -3.88
N MET A 84 21.14 -12.02 -2.81
CA MET A 84 22.21 -11.04 -2.87
C MET A 84 23.44 -11.55 -3.62
N ALA A 85 23.75 -12.84 -3.53
CA ALA A 85 24.84 -13.45 -4.32
C ALA A 85 24.56 -13.40 -5.82
N THR A 86 23.32 -13.65 -6.25
CA THR A 86 22.94 -13.72 -7.67
C THR A 86 22.64 -12.35 -8.28
N VAL A 87 21.85 -11.52 -7.58
CA VAL A 87 21.34 -10.24 -8.13
C VAL A 87 21.74 -9.01 -7.35
N GLY A 88 22.70 -9.12 -6.40
CA GLY A 88 23.13 -8.02 -5.55
C GLY A 88 23.67 -6.81 -6.32
N ASN A 89 24.27 -7.01 -7.50
CA ASN A 89 24.73 -5.92 -8.37
C ASN A 89 23.56 -5.08 -8.95
N VAL A 90 22.35 -5.62 -9.00
CA VAL A 90 21.13 -4.89 -9.34
C VAL A 90 20.44 -4.37 -8.07
N ALA A 91 20.22 -5.26 -7.11
CA ALA A 91 19.45 -4.96 -5.90
C ALA A 91 20.16 -3.96 -4.97
N GLY A 92 21.47 -4.12 -4.77
CA GLY A 92 22.26 -3.27 -3.85
C GLY A 92 22.17 -1.79 -4.19
N PRO A 93 22.52 -1.35 -5.41
CA PRO A 93 22.40 0.05 -5.81
C PRO A 93 20.97 0.60 -5.69
N LEU A 94 19.92 -0.16 -6.07
CA LEU A 94 18.54 0.29 -5.98
C LEU A 94 18.08 0.50 -4.52
N LEU A 95 18.44 -0.43 -3.62
CA LEU A 95 18.21 -0.26 -2.18
C LEU A 95 19.03 0.89 -1.60
N GLY A 96 20.26 1.08 -2.07
CA GLY A 96 21.11 2.20 -1.68
C GLY A 96 20.53 3.56 -2.09
N TYR A 97 20.02 3.67 -3.31
CA TYR A 97 19.33 4.89 -3.78
C TYR A 97 18.06 5.20 -2.99
N GLU A 98 17.30 4.18 -2.60
CA GLU A 98 16.14 4.38 -1.71
C GLU A 98 16.55 5.05 -0.41
N VAL A 99 17.58 4.54 0.27
CA VAL A 99 18.07 5.11 1.53
C VAL A 99 18.62 6.54 1.33
N LEU A 100 19.47 6.74 0.33
CA LEU A 100 20.18 8.01 0.13
C LEU A 100 19.25 9.13 -0.36
N THR A 101 18.32 8.85 -1.26
CA THR A 101 17.53 9.90 -1.93
C THR A 101 16.14 10.09 -1.32
N ALA A 102 15.63 9.09 -0.61
CA ALA A 102 14.27 9.12 -0.06
C ALA A 102 14.27 9.16 1.47
N PHE A 103 14.82 8.15 2.14
CA PHE A 103 14.76 8.05 3.60
C PHE A 103 15.43 9.24 4.30
N PHE A 104 16.63 9.68 3.89
CA PHE A 104 17.27 10.85 4.48
C PHE A 104 16.50 12.14 4.24
N LEU A 105 15.87 12.28 3.07
CA LEU A 105 15.00 13.42 2.77
C LEU A 105 13.80 13.46 3.73
N GLU A 106 13.12 12.33 3.89
CA GLU A 106 11.97 12.21 4.79
C GLU A 106 12.34 12.47 6.24
N ALA A 107 13.36 11.79 6.76
CA ALA A 107 13.77 11.89 8.16
C ALA A 107 14.22 13.32 8.54
N THR A 108 14.97 13.98 7.65
CA THR A 108 15.46 15.34 7.90
C THR A 108 14.32 16.36 7.98
N PHE A 109 13.40 16.33 7.01
CA PHE A 109 12.34 17.34 6.92
C PHE A 109 11.12 17.03 7.78
N LEU A 110 10.92 15.79 8.23
CA LEU A 110 9.86 15.42 9.16
C LEU A 110 9.99 16.18 10.50
N GLY A 111 11.22 16.39 10.99
CA GLY A 111 11.46 17.21 12.19
C GLY A 111 10.95 18.64 12.04
N ILE A 112 11.12 19.24 10.86
CA ILE A 112 10.59 20.58 10.56
C ILE A 112 9.06 20.57 10.48
N MET A 113 8.46 19.54 9.88
CA MET A 113 7.01 19.40 9.83
C MET A 113 6.39 19.29 11.23
N LEU A 114 7.01 18.55 12.13
CA LEU A 114 6.49 18.30 13.49
C LEU A 114 6.69 19.51 14.41
N PHE A 115 7.87 20.12 14.39
CA PHE A 115 8.30 21.07 15.42
C PHE A 115 8.59 22.48 14.88
N GLY A 116 8.61 22.67 13.56
CA GLY A 116 9.06 23.89 12.91
C GLY A 116 7.98 24.98 12.73
N PHE A 117 6.69 24.66 12.87
CA PHE A 117 5.59 25.55 12.47
C PHE A 117 5.69 26.99 13.00
N ARG A 118 6.15 27.16 14.26
CA ARG A 118 6.36 28.49 14.90
C ARG A 118 7.81 28.95 14.92
N LYS A 119 8.74 28.08 14.50
CA LYS A 119 10.19 28.32 14.61
C LYS A 119 10.84 28.71 13.29
N VAL A 120 10.24 28.32 12.17
CA VAL A 120 10.77 28.64 10.83
C VAL A 120 9.81 29.53 10.05
N LYS A 121 10.29 30.15 8.98
CA LYS A 121 9.44 30.95 8.07
C LYS A 121 8.37 30.06 7.43
N PRO A 122 7.14 30.58 7.16
CA PRO A 122 6.05 29.78 6.60
C PRO A 122 6.40 29.01 5.32
N TRP A 123 7.20 29.60 4.44
CA TRP A 123 7.61 28.95 3.19
C TRP A 123 8.55 27.74 3.45
N VAL A 124 9.42 27.82 4.47
CA VAL A 124 10.31 26.69 4.86
C VAL A 124 9.48 25.52 5.35
N HIS A 125 8.45 25.80 6.17
CA HIS A 125 7.55 24.75 6.65
C HIS A 125 6.72 24.12 5.53
N ASN A 126 6.30 24.92 4.52
CA ASN A 126 5.62 24.39 3.34
C ASN A 126 6.56 23.51 2.51
N LEU A 127 7.81 23.99 2.29
CA LEU A 127 8.83 23.22 1.58
C LEU A 127 9.13 21.90 2.29
N ALA A 128 9.24 21.90 3.61
CA ALA A 128 9.45 20.67 4.39
C ALA A 128 8.30 19.66 4.17
N THR A 129 7.06 20.13 4.14
CA THR A 129 5.91 19.25 3.86
C THR A 129 5.95 18.68 2.42
N ILE A 130 6.34 19.49 1.43
CA ILE A 130 6.53 19.04 0.04
C ILE A 130 7.63 17.99 -0.04
N LEU A 131 8.79 18.26 0.58
CA LEU A 131 9.94 17.36 0.54
C LEU A 131 9.67 16.03 1.23
N VAL A 132 8.93 16.01 2.34
CA VAL A 132 8.50 14.75 2.99
C VAL A 132 7.54 13.98 2.09
N ALA A 133 6.52 14.64 1.50
CA ALA A 133 5.58 13.98 0.59
C ALA A 133 6.27 13.44 -0.68
N THR A 134 7.26 14.17 -1.20
CA THR A 134 8.06 13.72 -2.34
C THR A 134 8.98 12.56 -1.94
N GLY A 135 9.61 12.64 -0.76
CA GLY A 135 10.48 11.59 -0.22
C GLY A 135 9.76 10.25 -0.11
N THR A 136 8.56 10.22 0.50
CA THR A 136 7.75 8.98 0.58
C THR A 136 7.39 8.41 -0.79
N THR A 137 7.16 9.27 -1.78
CA THR A 137 6.90 8.84 -3.17
C THR A 137 8.15 8.30 -3.84
N LEU A 138 9.32 8.92 -3.62
CA LEU A 138 10.61 8.44 -4.13
C LEU A 138 11.02 7.11 -3.48
N SER A 139 10.77 6.93 -2.19
CA SER A 139 10.97 5.64 -1.51
C SER A 139 10.14 4.55 -2.18
N ALA A 140 8.85 4.81 -2.41
CA ALA A 140 7.98 3.90 -3.16
C ALA A 140 8.49 3.63 -4.58
N PHE A 141 9.01 4.62 -5.27
CA PHE A 141 9.58 4.47 -6.62
C PHE A 141 10.75 3.48 -6.60
N TRP A 142 11.78 3.70 -5.78
CA TRP A 142 12.98 2.86 -5.79
C TRP A 142 12.70 1.42 -5.39
N ILE A 143 11.91 1.18 -4.35
CA ILE A 143 11.58 -0.19 -3.95
C ILE A 143 10.73 -0.90 -5.00
N LEU A 144 9.85 -0.16 -5.72
CA LEU A 144 9.05 -0.71 -6.80
C LEU A 144 9.85 -0.92 -8.08
N VAL A 145 10.91 -0.15 -8.33
CA VAL A 145 11.88 -0.46 -9.41
C VAL A 145 12.45 -1.86 -9.19
N LEU A 146 12.97 -2.15 -8.00
CA LEU A 146 13.52 -3.48 -7.69
C LEU A 146 12.44 -4.56 -7.79
N ASN A 147 11.28 -4.33 -7.16
CA ASN A 147 10.19 -5.31 -7.15
C ASN A 147 9.65 -5.62 -8.57
N SER A 148 9.49 -4.59 -9.40
CA SER A 148 9.02 -4.76 -10.77
C SER A 148 10.08 -5.43 -11.66
N TRP A 149 11.35 -5.09 -11.46
CA TRP A 149 12.45 -5.78 -12.14
C TRP A 149 12.49 -7.27 -11.80
N MET A 150 12.27 -7.66 -10.56
CA MET A 150 12.18 -9.08 -10.17
C MET A 150 11.03 -9.82 -10.88
N GLN A 151 10.01 -9.11 -11.36
CA GLN A 151 8.89 -9.69 -12.12
C GLN A 151 9.19 -9.78 -13.64
N THR A 152 9.91 -8.81 -14.17
CA THR A 152 10.29 -8.70 -15.59
C THR A 152 11.75 -8.24 -15.70
N PRO A 153 12.71 -9.14 -15.38
CA PRO A 153 14.13 -8.77 -15.35
C PRO A 153 14.67 -8.48 -16.75
N VAL A 154 15.25 -7.32 -16.94
CA VAL A 154 15.85 -6.80 -18.19
C VAL A 154 17.06 -5.91 -17.86
N GLY A 155 17.88 -5.58 -18.88
CA GLY A 155 19.02 -4.65 -18.74
C GLY A 155 20.23 -5.25 -18.01
N PHE A 156 20.42 -6.57 -18.07
CA PHE A 156 21.53 -7.27 -17.42
C PHE A 156 22.01 -8.45 -18.28
N VAL A 157 23.19 -8.96 -17.94
CA VAL A 157 23.75 -10.23 -18.44
C VAL A 157 24.17 -11.10 -17.25
N MET A 158 24.14 -12.41 -17.43
CA MET A 158 24.66 -13.33 -16.40
C MET A 158 26.14 -13.61 -16.67
N VAL A 159 26.99 -13.32 -15.67
CA VAL A 159 28.43 -13.63 -15.69
C VAL A 159 28.76 -14.36 -14.39
N ASP A 160 29.29 -15.55 -14.49
CA ASP A 160 29.67 -16.41 -13.35
C ASP A 160 28.57 -16.55 -12.29
N GLY A 161 27.32 -16.73 -12.73
CA GLY A 161 26.16 -16.88 -11.85
C GLY A 161 25.66 -15.59 -11.21
N ARG A 162 26.18 -14.43 -11.61
CA ARG A 162 25.79 -13.10 -11.10
C ARG A 162 25.19 -12.25 -12.21
N ALA A 163 24.13 -11.52 -11.88
CA ALA A 163 23.54 -10.53 -12.78
C ALA A 163 24.40 -9.26 -12.79
N ILE A 164 24.97 -8.94 -13.94
CA ILE A 164 25.74 -7.70 -14.16
C ILE A 164 24.87 -6.77 -15.00
N VAL A 165 24.67 -5.55 -14.51
CA VAL A 165 23.88 -4.53 -15.19
C VAL A 165 24.59 -4.08 -16.45
N THR A 166 23.90 -4.11 -17.58
CA THR A 166 24.37 -3.57 -18.86
C THR A 166 23.68 -2.27 -19.24
N ASP A 167 22.46 -2.07 -18.76
CA ASP A 167 21.67 -0.85 -19.02
C ASP A 167 20.76 -0.50 -17.83
N TRP A 168 21.15 0.52 -17.07
CA TRP A 168 20.39 1.01 -15.92
C TRP A 168 19.02 1.58 -16.30
N MET A 169 18.88 2.16 -17.50
CA MET A 169 17.60 2.69 -17.94
C MET A 169 16.57 1.58 -18.15
N GLN A 170 16.99 0.45 -18.71
CA GLN A 170 16.13 -0.73 -18.83
C GLN A 170 15.83 -1.37 -17.47
N VAL A 171 16.78 -1.42 -16.56
CA VAL A 171 16.54 -1.93 -15.19
C VAL A 171 15.52 -1.06 -14.48
N ILE A 172 15.70 0.27 -14.49
CA ILE A 172 14.82 1.21 -13.79
C ILE A 172 13.45 1.23 -14.47
N PHE A 173 13.38 1.45 -15.78
CA PHE A 173 12.11 1.56 -16.51
C PHE A 173 11.71 0.21 -17.15
N ASN A 174 11.83 -0.87 -16.38
CA ASN A 174 11.41 -2.18 -16.82
C ASN A 174 9.91 -2.24 -17.18
N PRO A 175 9.48 -3.23 -18.01
CA PRO A 175 8.13 -3.28 -18.56
C PRO A 175 7.00 -3.31 -17.52
N SER A 176 7.28 -3.72 -16.28
CA SER A 176 6.27 -3.82 -15.23
C SER A 176 6.19 -2.59 -14.32
N LEU A 177 7.21 -1.72 -14.30
CA LEU A 177 7.27 -0.59 -13.39
C LEU A 177 6.09 0.37 -13.50
N PRO A 178 5.70 0.90 -14.68
CA PRO A 178 4.68 1.94 -14.77
C PRO A 178 3.33 1.46 -14.19
N TYR A 179 2.95 0.24 -14.48
CA TYR A 179 1.70 -0.34 -13.98
C TYR A 179 1.73 -0.55 -12.47
N ARG A 180 2.83 -1.09 -11.94
CA ARG A 180 2.99 -1.37 -10.51
C ARG A 180 3.11 -0.10 -9.68
N LEU A 181 3.87 0.88 -10.16
CA LEU A 181 4.06 2.15 -9.47
C LEU A 181 2.74 2.92 -9.37
N VAL A 182 2.06 3.14 -10.50
CA VAL A 182 0.80 3.91 -10.50
C VAL A 182 -0.28 3.19 -9.68
N HIS A 183 -0.42 1.86 -9.87
CA HIS A 183 -1.36 1.05 -9.08
C HIS A 183 -1.09 1.16 -7.57
N LYS A 184 0.18 1.12 -7.14
CA LYS A 184 0.56 1.24 -5.73
C LYS A 184 0.34 2.64 -5.16
N LEU A 185 0.64 3.70 -5.93
CA LEU A 185 0.40 5.09 -5.50
C LEU A 185 -1.10 5.36 -5.31
N LEU A 186 -1.94 4.89 -6.23
CA LEU A 186 -3.40 5.01 -6.13
C LEU A 186 -3.95 4.18 -4.95
N ALA A 187 -3.45 2.95 -4.73
CA ALA A 187 -3.81 2.12 -3.59
C ALA A 187 -3.44 2.80 -2.26
N SER A 188 -2.28 3.47 -2.20
CA SER A 188 -1.87 4.27 -1.03
C SER A 188 -2.80 5.48 -0.84
N GLY A 189 -3.21 6.14 -1.94
CA GLY A 189 -4.22 7.20 -1.92
C GLY A 189 -5.54 6.75 -1.30
N LEU A 190 -6.05 5.61 -1.70
CA LEU A 190 -7.26 5.00 -1.14
C LEU A 190 -7.08 4.60 0.32
N THR A 191 -5.92 4.02 0.66
CA THR A 191 -5.60 3.63 2.05
C THR A 191 -5.62 4.84 2.98
N ALA A 192 -4.95 5.94 2.61
CA ALA A 192 -4.95 7.17 3.39
C ALA A 192 -6.34 7.82 3.44
N ALA A 193 -7.06 7.84 2.33
CA ALA A 193 -8.41 8.40 2.27
C ALA A 193 -9.38 7.65 3.19
N PHE A 194 -9.42 6.32 3.15
CA PHE A 194 -10.29 5.53 4.02
C PHE A 194 -9.87 5.58 5.49
N LEU A 195 -8.57 5.69 5.79
CA LEU A 195 -8.09 5.94 7.14
C LEU A 195 -8.60 7.29 7.67
N ILE A 196 -8.45 8.37 6.88
CA ILE A 196 -8.93 9.71 7.23
C ILE A 196 -10.47 9.71 7.39
N ALA A 197 -11.19 9.11 6.45
CA ALA A 197 -12.64 9.03 6.49
C ALA A 197 -13.13 8.24 7.71
N GLY A 198 -12.57 7.06 7.96
CA GLY A 198 -12.98 6.17 9.03
C GLY A 198 -12.73 6.75 10.43
N VAL A 199 -11.54 7.33 10.66
CA VAL A 199 -11.24 8.03 11.93
C VAL A 199 -12.13 9.27 12.12
N SER A 200 -12.40 10.02 11.04
CA SER A 200 -13.32 11.17 11.11
C SER A 200 -14.76 10.74 11.36
N ALA A 201 -15.22 9.64 10.74
CA ALA A 201 -16.53 9.05 11.00
C ALA A 201 -16.66 8.57 12.46
N PHE A 202 -15.63 7.93 13.00
CA PHE A 202 -15.56 7.55 14.41
C PHE A 202 -15.70 8.76 15.34
N ARG A 203 -14.95 9.83 15.10
CA ARG A 203 -15.07 11.09 15.85
C ARG A 203 -16.48 11.64 15.77
N TYR A 204 -17.06 11.71 14.58
CA TYR A 204 -18.43 12.20 14.37
C TYR A 204 -19.46 11.36 15.13
N LEU A 205 -19.36 10.02 15.10
CA LEU A 205 -20.22 9.10 15.85
C LEU A 205 -20.10 9.26 17.36
N LYS A 206 -18.92 9.68 17.87
CA LYS A 206 -18.68 9.99 19.28
C LYS A 206 -19.15 11.40 19.67
N GLY A 207 -19.79 12.14 18.76
CA GLY A 207 -20.35 13.48 19.03
C GLY A 207 -19.43 14.64 18.66
N TYR A 208 -18.21 14.38 18.10
CA TYR A 208 -17.29 15.44 17.65
C TYR A 208 -17.65 15.89 16.25
N LYS A 209 -18.48 16.92 16.15
CA LYS A 209 -18.97 17.47 14.87
C LYS A 209 -18.30 18.79 14.51
N SER A 210 -17.02 18.97 14.88
CA SER A 210 -16.28 20.19 14.56
C SER A 210 -16.12 20.38 13.04
N PRO A 211 -15.96 21.62 12.54
CA PRO A 211 -15.72 21.89 11.13
C PRO A 211 -14.49 21.16 10.56
N SER A 212 -13.47 20.91 11.37
CA SER A 212 -12.28 20.15 11.01
C SER A 212 -12.62 18.68 10.74
N VAL A 213 -13.37 18.01 11.62
CA VAL A 213 -13.78 16.60 11.46
C VAL A 213 -14.63 16.42 10.20
N ILE A 214 -15.63 17.29 10.01
CA ILE A 214 -16.53 17.23 8.85
C ILE A 214 -15.75 17.50 7.57
N SER A 215 -14.82 18.47 7.57
CA SER A 215 -14.02 18.79 6.39
C SER A 215 -13.06 17.65 6.03
N ALA A 216 -12.41 17.04 7.01
CA ALA A 216 -11.54 15.86 6.78
C ALA A 216 -12.33 14.69 6.19
N LEU A 217 -13.51 14.37 6.75
CA LEU A 217 -14.39 13.33 6.23
C LEU A 217 -14.80 13.59 4.78
N ARG A 218 -15.22 14.82 4.46
CA ARG A 218 -15.65 15.19 3.09
C ARG A 218 -14.49 15.10 2.10
N VAL A 219 -13.34 15.66 2.43
CA VAL A 219 -12.15 15.62 1.54
C VAL A 219 -11.75 14.17 1.27
N ALA A 220 -11.71 13.35 2.30
CA ALA A 220 -11.33 11.95 2.16
C ALA A 220 -12.30 11.14 1.29
N LEU A 221 -13.62 11.31 1.48
CA LEU A 221 -14.63 10.65 0.66
C LEU A 221 -14.59 11.11 -0.80
N ILE A 222 -14.40 12.41 -1.06
CA ILE A 222 -14.27 12.94 -2.42
C ILE A 222 -12.99 12.40 -3.08
N ALA A 223 -11.86 12.41 -2.37
CA ALA A 223 -10.61 11.86 -2.88
C ALA A 223 -10.75 10.36 -3.21
N ALA A 224 -11.35 9.56 -2.31
CA ALA A 224 -11.60 8.15 -2.56
C ALA A 224 -12.49 7.92 -3.78
N ALA A 225 -13.58 8.67 -3.91
CA ALA A 225 -14.52 8.56 -5.03
C ALA A 225 -13.89 8.88 -6.40
N PHE A 226 -12.87 9.74 -6.43
CA PHE A 226 -12.09 10.04 -7.62
C PHE A 226 -11.02 8.97 -7.89
N LEU A 227 -10.30 8.53 -6.84
CA LEU A 227 -9.16 7.62 -6.99
C LEU A 227 -9.60 6.19 -7.36
N ILE A 228 -10.76 5.71 -6.87
CA ILE A 228 -11.12 4.30 -7.04
C ILE A 228 -11.45 3.91 -8.49
N PRO A 229 -12.16 4.69 -9.33
CA PRO A 229 -12.32 4.37 -10.74
C PRO A 229 -10.99 4.30 -11.49
N VAL A 230 -10.07 5.23 -11.18
CA VAL A 230 -8.72 5.24 -11.77
C VAL A 230 -7.93 4.02 -11.30
N GLN A 231 -8.07 3.61 -10.03
CA GLN A 231 -7.44 2.39 -9.50
C GLN A 231 -7.94 1.13 -10.22
N ILE A 232 -9.24 1.04 -10.49
CA ILE A 232 -9.84 -0.10 -11.22
C ILE A 232 -9.25 -0.16 -12.63
N LEU A 233 -9.22 0.96 -13.35
CA LEU A 233 -8.62 1.05 -14.69
C LEU A 233 -7.13 0.65 -14.68
N MET A 234 -6.36 1.18 -13.73
CA MET A 234 -4.94 0.83 -13.60
C MET A 234 -4.74 -0.62 -13.16
N GLY A 235 -5.69 -1.19 -12.42
CA GLY A 235 -5.71 -2.61 -12.07
C GLY A 235 -5.90 -3.51 -13.29
N ASP A 236 -6.80 -3.14 -14.20
CA ASP A 236 -7.04 -3.83 -15.46
C ASP A 236 -5.78 -3.80 -16.35
N LEU A 237 -5.21 -2.62 -16.58
CA LEU A 237 -3.96 -2.46 -17.34
C LEU A 237 -2.78 -3.25 -16.73
N HIS A 238 -2.70 -3.31 -15.38
CA HIS A 238 -1.71 -4.13 -14.69
C HIS A 238 -1.98 -5.64 -14.89
N GLY A 239 -3.24 -6.05 -14.92
CA GLY A 239 -3.66 -7.41 -15.25
C GLY A 239 -3.24 -7.82 -16.66
N LEU A 240 -3.45 -6.96 -17.65
CA LEU A 240 -3.04 -7.17 -19.04
C LEU A 240 -1.50 -7.25 -19.19
N ASN A 241 -0.76 -6.38 -18.49
CA ASN A 241 0.71 -6.49 -18.44
C ASN A 241 1.17 -7.81 -17.80
N THR A 242 0.46 -8.25 -16.74
CA THR A 242 0.75 -9.55 -16.11
C THR A 242 0.43 -10.71 -17.03
N LEU A 243 -0.66 -10.66 -17.79
CA LEU A 243 -0.99 -11.67 -18.80
C LEU A 243 0.10 -11.81 -19.85
N LYS A 244 0.66 -10.68 -20.30
CA LYS A 244 1.76 -10.67 -21.30
C LYS A 244 3.04 -11.31 -20.78
N HIS A 245 3.43 -11.05 -19.53
CA HIS A 245 4.75 -11.44 -19.00
C HIS A 245 4.73 -12.66 -18.08
N GLN A 246 3.60 -12.94 -17.42
CA GLN A 246 3.42 -14.03 -16.45
C GLN A 246 2.02 -14.66 -16.58
N PRO A 247 1.67 -15.24 -17.74
CA PRO A 247 0.31 -15.73 -18.00
C PRO A 247 -0.15 -16.82 -17.02
N GLN A 248 0.75 -17.65 -16.49
CA GLN A 248 0.40 -18.64 -15.45
C GLN A 248 -0.07 -18.01 -14.13
N LYS A 249 0.42 -16.78 -13.80
CA LYS A 249 -0.08 -16.03 -12.65
C LYS A 249 -1.54 -15.62 -12.86
N VAL A 250 -1.88 -15.15 -14.07
CA VAL A 250 -3.26 -14.79 -14.41
C VAL A 250 -4.16 -16.01 -14.40
N ALA A 251 -3.69 -17.15 -14.95
CA ALA A 251 -4.42 -18.41 -14.89
C ALA A 251 -4.69 -18.85 -13.44
N ALA A 252 -3.75 -18.64 -12.51
CA ALA A 252 -3.96 -18.91 -11.08
C ALA A 252 -4.93 -17.92 -10.43
N MET A 253 -4.86 -16.63 -10.80
CA MET A 253 -5.83 -15.62 -10.33
C MET A 253 -7.26 -15.98 -10.73
N GLU A 254 -7.45 -16.47 -11.96
CA GLU A 254 -8.77 -16.83 -12.49
C GLU A 254 -9.21 -18.26 -12.11
N GLY A 255 -8.31 -19.07 -11.54
CA GLY A 255 -8.57 -20.48 -11.28
C GLY A 255 -8.76 -21.28 -12.58
N LEU A 256 -8.07 -20.90 -13.65
CA LEU A 256 -8.19 -21.48 -14.96
C LEU A 256 -7.20 -22.65 -15.15
N TRP A 257 -7.70 -23.87 -15.14
CA TRP A 257 -6.89 -25.08 -15.22
C TRP A 257 -6.50 -25.45 -16.65
N ASN A 258 -7.46 -25.40 -17.58
CA ASN A 258 -7.27 -25.77 -18.99
C ASN A 258 -7.38 -24.55 -19.90
N THR A 259 -6.57 -24.51 -20.96
CA THR A 259 -6.69 -23.51 -22.03
C THR A 259 -8.06 -23.67 -22.72
N LYS A 260 -8.82 -22.58 -22.79
CA LYS A 260 -10.13 -22.58 -23.45
C LYS A 260 -10.51 -21.18 -23.94
N LYS A 261 -11.49 -21.15 -24.84
CA LYS A 261 -12.20 -19.93 -25.27
C LYS A 261 -13.43 -19.70 -24.37
N ASN A 262 -14.02 -18.52 -24.48
CA ASN A 262 -15.25 -18.18 -23.75
C ASN A 262 -15.12 -18.38 -22.22
N VAL A 263 -13.98 -17.98 -21.66
CA VAL A 263 -13.66 -18.17 -20.23
C VAL A 263 -14.59 -17.33 -19.36
N PRO A 264 -15.34 -17.95 -18.43
CA PRO A 264 -16.16 -17.21 -17.49
C PRO A 264 -15.30 -16.52 -16.44
N LEU A 265 -15.79 -15.41 -15.87
CA LEU A 265 -15.22 -14.84 -14.66
C LEU A 265 -15.77 -15.61 -13.45
N VAL A 266 -14.88 -16.27 -12.73
CA VAL A 266 -15.25 -17.00 -11.51
C VAL A 266 -15.28 -16.00 -10.35
N LEU A 267 -16.47 -15.67 -9.86
CA LEU A 267 -16.62 -14.78 -8.69
C LEU A 267 -16.25 -15.48 -7.39
N PHE A 268 -16.67 -16.73 -7.25
CA PHE A 268 -16.36 -17.58 -6.11
C PHE A 268 -16.18 -19.02 -6.57
N ALA A 269 -15.23 -19.72 -5.98
CA ALA A 269 -15.07 -21.18 -6.11
C ALA A 269 -14.15 -21.69 -5.00
N ILE A 270 -14.10 -23.02 -4.87
CA ILE A 270 -13.07 -23.70 -4.07
C ILE A 270 -12.12 -24.41 -5.05
N PRO A 271 -10.93 -23.83 -5.34
CA PRO A 271 -9.98 -24.48 -6.23
C PRO A 271 -9.46 -25.79 -5.61
N ASP A 272 -9.59 -26.88 -6.34
CA ASP A 272 -9.04 -28.19 -6.01
C ASP A 272 -7.76 -28.41 -6.84
N GLU A 273 -6.62 -28.18 -6.23
CA GLU A 273 -5.30 -28.27 -6.90
C GLU A 273 -4.93 -29.71 -7.25
N GLN A 274 -5.45 -30.72 -6.50
CA GLN A 274 -5.17 -32.13 -6.76
C GLN A 274 -5.90 -32.62 -8.01
N ASN A 275 -7.19 -32.31 -8.12
CA ASN A 275 -8.02 -32.72 -9.23
C ASN A 275 -8.09 -31.67 -10.36
N LYS A 276 -7.37 -30.54 -10.22
CA LYS A 276 -7.29 -29.45 -11.21
C LYS A 276 -8.68 -28.97 -11.66
N LYS A 277 -9.57 -28.71 -10.72
CA LYS A 277 -10.93 -28.24 -10.97
C LYS A 277 -11.38 -27.23 -9.90
N ASN A 278 -12.45 -26.50 -10.21
CA ASN A 278 -13.11 -25.61 -9.26
C ASN A 278 -14.39 -26.27 -8.76
N LEU A 279 -14.58 -26.30 -7.44
CA LEU A 279 -15.80 -26.80 -6.79
C LEU A 279 -16.69 -25.60 -6.46
N TYR A 280 -18.02 -25.78 -6.56
CA TYR A 280 -19.03 -24.79 -6.19
C TYR A 280 -18.78 -23.41 -6.82
N SER A 281 -18.48 -23.38 -8.13
CA SER A 281 -18.18 -22.13 -8.83
C SER A 281 -19.44 -21.29 -9.09
N LEU A 282 -19.32 -19.99 -8.78
CA LEU A 282 -20.25 -18.95 -9.20
C LEU A 282 -19.57 -18.13 -10.30
N GLU A 283 -20.13 -18.15 -11.51
CA GLU A 283 -19.45 -17.67 -12.71
C GLU A 283 -20.31 -16.66 -13.50
N ILE A 284 -19.64 -15.68 -14.11
CA ILE A 284 -20.25 -14.81 -15.13
C ILE A 284 -19.71 -15.27 -16.49
N PRO A 285 -20.57 -15.76 -17.41
CA PRO A 285 -20.12 -16.33 -18.68
C PRO A 285 -19.28 -15.33 -19.51
N ASN A 286 -18.21 -15.82 -20.13
CA ASN A 286 -17.33 -15.13 -21.10
C ASN A 286 -16.57 -13.89 -20.56
N LEU A 287 -16.83 -13.44 -19.33
CA LEU A 287 -16.34 -12.15 -18.87
C LEU A 287 -14.82 -12.11 -18.71
N THR A 288 -14.15 -13.21 -18.31
CA THR A 288 -12.68 -13.28 -18.28
C THR A 288 -12.08 -13.14 -19.68
N SER A 289 -12.64 -13.83 -20.70
CA SER A 289 -12.18 -13.66 -22.10
C SER A 289 -12.34 -12.21 -22.55
N ILE A 290 -13.47 -11.57 -22.26
CA ILE A 290 -13.73 -10.16 -22.65
C ILE A 290 -12.70 -9.23 -21.98
N ILE A 291 -12.45 -9.38 -20.67
CA ILE A 291 -11.51 -8.54 -19.93
C ILE A 291 -10.07 -8.73 -20.43
N LEU A 292 -9.62 -9.98 -20.57
CA LEU A 292 -8.21 -10.28 -20.85
C LEU A 292 -7.83 -10.19 -22.33
N THR A 293 -8.79 -10.42 -23.25
CA THR A 293 -8.50 -10.49 -24.68
C THR A 293 -9.28 -9.48 -25.51
N HIS A 294 -10.18 -8.70 -24.88
CA HIS A 294 -11.12 -7.78 -25.54
C HIS A 294 -12.02 -8.48 -26.58
N SER A 295 -12.18 -9.80 -26.46
CA SER A 295 -13.00 -10.63 -27.34
C SER A 295 -13.77 -11.66 -26.54
N LYS A 296 -15.05 -11.87 -26.90
CA LYS A 296 -15.88 -12.90 -26.28
C LYS A 296 -15.29 -14.32 -26.49
N ASP A 297 -14.75 -14.56 -27.68
CA ASP A 297 -14.19 -15.85 -28.11
C ASP A 297 -12.68 -15.93 -27.92
N GLY A 298 -12.08 -14.97 -27.21
CA GLY A 298 -10.66 -14.94 -26.94
C GLY A 298 -10.20 -16.13 -26.12
N GLU A 299 -9.09 -16.74 -26.55
CA GLU A 299 -8.50 -17.88 -25.87
C GLU A 299 -7.61 -17.39 -24.69
N VAL A 300 -7.76 -18.00 -23.53
CA VAL A 300 -6.90 -17.77 -22.36
C VAL A 300 -6.22 -19.08 -21.99
N LYS A 301 -4.89 -19.04 -21.83
CA LYS A 301 -4.07 -20.19 -21.45
C LYS A 301 -4.33 -20.58 -20.01
N GLY A 302 -4.62 -21.87 -19.77
CA GLY A 302 -4.79 -22.44 -18.44
C GLY A 302 -3.46 -22.93 -17.85
N LEU A 303 -3.47 -23.22 -16.55
CA LEU A 303 -2.31 -23.67 -15.78
C LEU A 303 -1.63 -24.92 -16.36
N ASN A 304 -2.40 -25.82 -16.96
CA ASN A 304 -1.86 -27.04 -17.59
C ASN A 304 -0.96 -26.77 -18.80
N ALA A 305 -0.98 -25.55 -19.35
CA ALA A 305 -0.08 -25.14 -20.44
C ALA A 305 1.33 -24.75 -19.96
N PHE A 306 1.57 -24.67 -18.65
CA PHE A 306 2.84 -24.19 -18.09
C PHE A 306 3.50 -25.26 -17.21
N LYS A 307 4.84 -25.25 -17.20
CA LYS A 307 5.65 -26.18 -16.41
C LYS A 307 5.78 -25.76 -14.94
N ASP A 308 6.05 -24.48 -14.70
CA ASP A 308 6.24 -23.91 -13.37
C ASP A 308 5.00 -23.07 -12.98
N ASN A 309 4.14 -23.62 -12.14
CA ASN A 309 2.90 -22.98 -11.72
C ASN A 309 3.01 -22.46 -10.27
N PRO A 310 2.45 -21.28 -9.99
CA PRO A 310 2.30 -20.81 -8.61
C PRO A 310 1.15 -21.57 -7.91
N PRO A 311 1.11 -21.58 -6.56
CA PRO A 311 0.01 -22.16 -5.80
C PRO A 311 -1.30 -21.39 -6.08
N VAL A 312 -2.38 -22.08 -6.41
CA VAL A 312 -3.60 -21.45 -6.91
C VAL A 312 -4.45 -20.85 -5.81
N LYS A 313 -4.75 -21.63 -4.74
CA LYS A 313 -5.68 -21.20 -3.66
C LYS A 313 -5.36 -19.82 -3.08
N PRO A 314 -4.14 -19.54 -2.60
CA PRO A 314 -3.86 -18.24 -1.98
C PRO A 314 -3.97 -17.08 -2.97
N ILE A 315 -3.61 -17.27 -4.23
CA ILE A 315 -3.67 -16.24 -5.27
C ILE A 315 -5.12 -15.97 -5.64
N PHE A 316 -5.90 -17.02 -5.87
CA PHE A 316 -7.31 -16.96 -6.23
C PHE A 316 -8.13 -16.18 -5.20
N TYR A 317 -7.99 -16.51 -3.90
CA TYR A 317 -8.72 -15.81 -2.85
C TYR A 317 -8.20 -14.39 -2.61
N SER A 318 -6.89 -14.19 -2.61
CA SER A 318 -6.30 -12.85 -2.43
C SER A 318 -6.74 -11.89 -3.53
N PHE A 319 -6.79 -12.34 -4.78
CA PHE A 319 -7.28 -11.52 -5.89
C PHE A 319 -8.73 -11.09 -5.68
N ARG A 320 -9.60 -11.99 -5.28
CA ARG A 320 -11.02 -11.69 -5.03
C ARG A 320 -11.23 -10.78 -3.83
N ILE A 321 -10.46 -10.96 -2.76
CA ILE A 321 -10.48 -10.05 -1.60
C ILE A 321 -10.08 -8.65 -2.02
N MET A 322 -8.97 -8.50 -2.77
CA MET A 322 -8.49 -7.21 -3.26
C MET A 322 -9.57 -6.50 -4.10
N VAL A 323 -10.12 -7.18 -5.09
CA VAL A 323 -11.13 -6.63 -6.00
C VAL A 323 -12.44 -6.34 -5.27
N GLY A 324 -12.92 -7.26 -4.43
CA GLY A 324 -14.15 -7.10 -3.64
C GLY A 324 -14.08 -5.90 -2.69
N VAL A 325 -12.96 -5.73 -1.98
CA VAL A 325 -12.74 -4.55 -1.14
C VAL A 325 -12.69 -3.28 -1.98
N GLY A 326 -12.08 -3.32 -3.17
CA GLY A 326 -12.07 -2.20 -4.11
C GLY A 326 -13.50 -1.76 -4.51
N PHE A 327 -14.39 -2.70 -4.85
CA PHE A 327 -15.78 -2.38 -5.12
C PHE A 327 -16.53 -1.84 -3.90
N LEU A 328 -16.29 -2.37 -2.70
CA LEU A 328 -16.85 -1.80 -1.48
C LEU A 328 -16.39 -0.35 -1.26
N MET A 329 -15.12 -0.05 -1.53
CA MET A 329 -14.59 1.32 -1.49
C MET A 329 -15.30 2.23 -2.50
N LEU A 330 -15.54 1.74 -3.72
CA LEU A 330 -16.27 2.47 -4.76
C LEU A 330 -17.67 2.85 -4.26
N PHE A 331 -18.45 1.88 -3.82
CA PHE A 331 -19.83 2.11 -3.38
C PHE A 331 -19.90 3.06 -2.19
N VAL A 332 -19.06 2.85 -1.16
CA VAL A 332 -19.09 3.69 0.05
C VAL A 332 -18.65 5.12 -0.26
N SER A 333 -17.60 5.31 -1.06
CA SER A 333 -17.15 6.66 -1.42
C SER A 333 -18.17 7.41 -2.28
N TRP A 334 -18.81 6.75 -3.25
CA TRP A 334 -19.82 7.37 -4.11
C TRP A 334 -21.11 7.71 -3.36
N ILE A 335 -21.56 6.83 -2.46
CA ILE A 335 -22.66 7.14 -1.53
C ILE A 335 -22.30 8.35 -0.66
N GLY A 336 -21.05 8.43 -0.18
CA GLY A 336 -20.57 9.59 0.57
C GLY A 336 -20.62 10.89 -0.23
N VAL A 337 -20.16 10.86 -1.48
CA VAL A 337 -20.26 12.01 -2.39
C VAL A 337 -21.71 12.40 -2.69
N TYR A 338 -22.60 11.43 -2.84
CA TYR A 338 -24.04 11.69 -2.99
C TYR A 338 -24.58 12.51 -1.80
N TYR A 339 -24.28 12.14 -0.55
CA TYR A 339 -24.70 12.93 0.62
C TYR A 339 -24.09 14.32 0.64
N ILE A 340 -22.82 14.46 0.23
CA ILE A 340 -22.11 15.76 0.16
C ILE A 340 -22.79 16.69 -0.86
N LEU A 341 -23.04 16.19 -2.07
CA LEU A 341 -23.65 16.98 -3.16
C LEU A 341 -25.10 17.39 -2.83
N ARG A 342 -25.85 16.53 -2.18
CA ARG A 342 -27.22 16.84 -1.71
C ARG A 342 -27.27 17.69 -0.46
N LYS A 343 -26.11 18.10 0.10
CA LYS A 343 -26.00 18.87 1.35
C LYS A 343 -26.75 18.23 2.53
N LYS A 344 -26.86 16.88 2.51
CA LYS A 344 -27.52 16.11 3.59
C LYS A 344 -26.53 15.75 4.69
N GLU A 345 -27.05 15.58 5.91
CA GLU A 345 -26.26 14.95 6.97
C GLU A 345 -25.99 13.49 6.67
N PHE A 346 -24.83 13.01 7.12
CA PHE A 346 -24.47 11.61 6.97
C PHE A 346 -25.30 10.74 7.95
N PRO A 347 -26.06 9.75 7.46
CA PRO A 347 -26.79 8.84 8.34
C PRO A 347 -25.85 8.04 9.25
N LYS A 348 -26.29 7.72 10.46
CA LYS A 348 -25.48 6.93 11.41
C LYS A 348 -25.02 5.59 10.83
N LEU A 349 -25.86 4.92 10.05
CA LEU A 349 -25.50 3.64 9.40
C LEU A 349 -24.37 3.82 8.40
N PHE A 350 -24.43 4.86 7.57
CA PHE A 350 -23.36 5.18 6.63
C PHE A 350 -22.03 5.49 7.36
N LEU A 351 -22.07 6.30 8.42
CA LEU A 351 -20.88 6.59 9.21
C LEU A 351 -20.28 5.34 9.88
N LYS A 352 -21.12 4.40 10.33
CA LYS A 352 -20.63 3.09 10.81
C LYS A 352 -19.95 2.30 9.69
N ALA A 353 -20.53 2.25 8.48
CA ALA A 353 -19.92 1.60 7.34
C ALA A 353 -18.53 2.21 7.02
N VAL A 354 -18.42 3.54 6.96
CA VAL A 354 -17.14 4.24 6.76
C VAL A 354 -16.15 3.92 7.88
N PHE A 355 -16.59 3.88 9.14
CA PHE A 355 -15.75 3.51 10.28
C PHE A 355 -15.22 2.08 10.16
N TYR A 356 -16.03 1.09 9.84
CA TYR A 356 -15.58 -0.30 9.66
C TYR A 356 -14.64 -0.46 8.47
N MET A 357 -14.68 0.45 7.50
CA MET A 357 -13.76 0.47 6.37
C MET A 357 -12.45 1.25 6.63
N THR A 358 -12.18 1.71 7.86
CA THR A 358 -10.97 2.48 8.22
C THR A 358 -9.69 1.83 7.69
N PHE A 359 -9.56 0.52 7.83
CA PHE A 359 -8.38 -0.25 7.42
C PHE A 359 -8.60 -1.09 6.15
N SER A 360 -9.66 -0.83 5.39
CA SER A 360 -9.95 -1.58 4.16
C SER A 360 -8.82 -1.47 3.12
N GLY A 361 -8.12 -0.32 3.06
CA GLY A 361 -6.94 -0.14 2.22
C GLY A 361 -5.78 -1.09 2.57
N TRP A 362 -5.59 -1.41 3.85
CA TRP A 362 -4.63 -2.42 4.28
C TRP A 362 -5.00 -3.81 3.77
N VAL A 363 -6.27 -4.19 3.93
CA VAL A 363 -6.76 -5.49 3.47
C VAL A 363 -6.54 -5.65 1.97
N ALA A 364 -6.94 -4.66 1.17
CA ALA A 364 -6.74 -4.68 -0.28
C ALA A 364 -5.26 -4.69 -0.68
N THR A 365 -4.42 -3.89 0.00
CA THR A 365 -2.98 -3.81 -0.27
C THR A 365 -2.26 -5.13 0.05
N ILE A 366 -2.54 -5.75 1.19
CA ILE A 366 -1.94 -7.04 1.57
C ILE A 366 -2.39 -8.13 0.60
N ALA A 367 -3.69 -8.19 0.28
CA ALA A 367 -4.22 -9.16 -0.67
C ALA A 367 -3.57 -8.99 -2.05
N GLY A 368 -3.44 -7.76 -2.58
CA GLY A 368 -2.74 -7.47 -3.83
C GLY A 368 -1.25 -7.83 -3.80
N TRP A 369 -0.60 -7.63 -2.65
CA TRP A 369 0.79 -8.05 -2.44
C TRP A 369 0.93 -9.58 -2.51
N TYR A 370 0.02 -10.32 -1.89
CA TYR A 370 0.02 -11.79 -1.95
C TYR A 370 -0.20 -12.29 -3.37
N VAL A 371 -1.11 -11.69 -4.15
CA VAL A 371 -1.26 -11.99 -5.59
C VAL A 371 0.07 -11.79 -6.31
N THR A 372 0.76 -10.70 -6.05
CA THR A 372 2.02 -10.35 -6.70
C THR A 372 3.13 -11.35 -6.39
N GLU A 373 3.38 -11.64 -5.12
CA GLU A 373 4.57 -12.37 -4.67
C GLU A 373 4.36 -13.89 -4.62
N ILE A 374 3.20 -14.35 -4.20
CA ILE A 374 2.86 -15.78 -4.28
C ILE A 374 2.68 -16.17 -5.75
N GLY A 375 2.11 -15.25 -6.56
CA GLY A 375 1.95 -15.47 -8.00
C GLY A 375 3.24 -15.50 -8.81
N ARG A 376 4.38 -15.09 -8.23
CA ARG A 376 5.70 -15.24 -8.86
C ARG A 376 6.34 -16.60 -8.59
N GLN A 377 5.88 -17.34 -7.57
CA GLN A 377 6.44 -18.64 -7.24
C GLN A 377 6.33 -19.62 -8.43
N PRO A 378 7.33 -20.52 -8.59
CA PRO A 378 8.42 -20.83 -7.67
C PRO A 378 9.65 -19.89 -7.76
N PHE A 379 9.58 -18.80 -8.51
CA PHE A 379 10.70 -17.89 -8.72
C PHE A 379 10.79 -16.79 -7.65
N LEU A 380 11.98 -16.47 -7.22
CA LEU A 380 12.32 -15.26 -6.47
C LEU A 380 12.59 -14.08 -7.43
N VAL A 381 13.33 -14.34 -8.52
CA VAL A 381 13.42 -13.46 -9.68
C VAL A 381 12.93 -14.26 -10.90
N TYR A 382 11.89 -13.78 -11.54
CA TYR A 382 11.16 -14.53 -12.55
C TYR A 382 12.06 -15.02 -13.69
N GLY A 383 12.03 -16.34 -13.95
CA GLY A 383 12.85 -16.99 -14.98
C GLY A 383 14.35 -17.11 -14.66
N LEU A 384 14.84 -16.45 -13.59
CA LEU A 384 16.28 -16.36 -13.29
C LEU A 384 16.68 -17.14 -12.03
N LEU A 385 16.00 -16.90 -10.92
CA LEU A 385 16.35 -17.48 -9.61
C LEU A 385 15.12 -18.08 -8.94
N LYS A 386 15.16 -19.39 -8.65
CA LYS A 386 14.09 -20.04 -7.87
C LYS A 386 14.28 -19.78 -6.38
N THR A 387 13.18 -19.70 -5.65
CA THR A 387 13.18 -19.42 -4.22
C THR A 387 13.98 -20.43 -3.40
N LYS A 388 13.92 -21.71 -3.79
CA LYS A 388 14.67 -22.78 -3.12
C LYS A 388 16.19 -22.64 -3.23
N ASP A 389 16.67 -21.98 -4.30
CA ASP A 389 18.10 -21.83 -4.59
C ASP A 389 18.72 -20.59 -3.91
N ALA A 390 17.86 -19.76 -3.28
CA ALA A 390 18.27 -18.53 -2.61
C ALA A 390 18.25 -18.62 -1.07
N VAL A 391 17.71 -19.72 -0.50
CA VAL A 391 17.49 -19.85 0.94
C VAL A 391 18.78 -20.00 1.72
N THR A 392 18.75 -19.52 2.96
CA THR A 392 19.84 -19.61 3.95
C THR A 392 20.13 -21.05 4.38
N THR A 393 21.35 -21.28 4.84
CA THR A 393 21.79 -22.51 5.53
C THR A 393 21.63 -22.45 7.05
N VAL A 394 21.10 -21.35 7.59
CA VAL A 394 20.85 -21.20 9.05
C VAL A 394 19.88 -22.28 9.52
N PRO A 395 20.16 -22.92 10.66
CA PRO A 395 19.28 -23.96 11.22
C PRO A 395 17.84 -23.48 11.42
N SER A 396 16.88 -24.31 11.07
CA SER A 396 15.44 -23.99 11.14
C SER A 396 14.96 -23.56 12.54
N ALA A 397 15.61 -24.06 13.62
CA ALA A 397 15.29 -23.67 14.98
C ALA A 397 15.54 -22.15 15.24
N HIS A 398 16.63 -21.61 14.72
CA HIS A 398 16.94 -20.18 14.87
C HIS A 398 15.96 -19.30 14.07
N ILE A 399 15.57 -19.75 12.87
CA ILE A 399 14.57 -19.06 12.06
C ILE A 399 13.20 -19.09 12.78
N ALA A 400 12.81 -20.24 13.35
CA ALA A 400 11.57 -20.36 14.09
C ALA A 400 11.53 -19.46 15.34
N LEU A 401 12.63 -19.38 16.09
CA LEU A 401 12.75 -18.48 17.24
C LEU A 401 12.59 -17.01 16.83
N SER A 402 13.35 -16.56 15.84
CA SER A 402 13.28 -15.18 15.36
C SER A 402 11.91 -14.84 14.76
N LEU A 403 11.28 -15.76 14.02
CA LEU A 403 9.91 -15.61 13.54
C LEU A 403 8.91 -15.41 14.68
N THR A 404 9.00 -16.23 15.71
CA THR A 404 8.11 -16.13 16.89
C THR A 404 8.26 -14.76 17.56
N LEU A 405 9.49 -14.29 17.77
CA LEU A 405 9.77 -12.97 18.34
C LEU A 405 9.20 -11.84 17.45
N TYR A 406 9.37 -11.92 16.13
CA TYR A 406 8.80 -10.94 15.21
C TYR A 406 7.28 -10.89 15.28
N LEU A 407 6.60 -12.04 15.29
CA LEU A 407 5.14 -12.08 15.37
C LEU A 407 4.62 -11.45 16.66
N ILE A 408 5.26 -11.73 17.81
CA ILE A 408 4.91 -11.12 19.09
C ILE A 408 5.08 -9.59 19.03
N VAL A 409 6.26 -9.13 18.61
CA VAL A 409 6.56 -7.69 18.56
C VAL A 409 5.62 -6.98 17.58
N TYR A 410 5.37 -7.54 16.40
CA TYR A 410 4.48 -6.93 15.41
C TYR A 410 3.03 -6.88 15.88
N ALA A 411 2.54 -7.91 16.56
CA ALA A 411 1.20 -7.89 17.15
C ALA A 411 1.07 -6.79 18.22
N LEU A 412 2.07 -6.65 19.10
CA LEU A 412 2.10 -5.58 20.09
C LEU A 412 2.16 -4.18 19.46
N LEU A 413 3.04 -3.98 18.48
CA LEU A 413 3.18 -2.70 17.79
C LEU A 413 1.92 -2.33 16.99
N LEU A 414 1.29 -3.28 16.31
CA LEU A 414 0.04 -3.05 15.58
C LEU A 414 -1.10 -2.69 16.52
N THR A 415 -1.22 -3.41 17.64
CA THR A 415 -2.22 -3.12 18.67
C THR A 415 -1.99 -1.73 19.28
N ALA A 416 -0.76 -1.39 19.61
CA ALA A 416 -0.39 -0.08 20.12
C ALA A 416 -0.69 1.03 19.11
N PHE A 417 -0.39 0.81 17.83
CA PHE A 417 -0.67 1.76 16.75
C PHE A 417 -2.17 2.05 16.62
N ILE A 418 -3.00 0.99 16.49
CA ILE A 418 -4.46 1.14 16.34
C ILE A 418 -5.05 1.82 17.58
N THR A 419 -4.67 1.38 18.77
CA THR A 419 -5.13 1.96 20.03
C THR A 419 -4.75 3.44 20.13
N THR A 420 -3.52 3.80 19.75
CA THR A 420 -3.03 5.19 19.80
C THR A 420 -3.82 6.09 18.85
N ILE A 421 -4.12 5.65 17.62
CA ILE A 421 -4.93 6.46 16.69
C ILE A 421 -6.30 6.77 17.29
N PHE A 422 -7.02 5.76 17.78
CA PHE A 422 -8.35 5.98 18.34
C PHE A 422 -8.33 6.71 19.67
N TYR A 423 -7.31 6.51 20.49
CA TYR A 423 -7.09 7.31 21.69
C TYR A 423 -6.87 8.79 21.35
N MET A 424 -6.00 9.09 20.38
CA MET A 424 -5.79 10.47 19.91
C MET A 424 -7.06 11.07 19.32
N ALA A 425 -7.87 10.27 18.63
CA ALA A 425 -9.13 10.70 18.04
C ALA A 425 -10.15 11.17 19.11
N VAL A 426 -10.10 10.63 20.32
CA VAL A 426 -11.01 10.95 21.43
C VAL A 426 -10.41 11.96 22.40
N LYS A 427 -9.10 11.92 22.65
CA LYS A 427 -8.43 12.78 23.66
C LYS A 427 -8.59 14.27 23.39
N ASN A 428 -8.70 14.67 22.13
CA ASN A 428 -8.90 16.08 21.74
C ASN A 428 -10.36 16.56 21.92
N LYS A 429 -11.10 15.96 22.87
CA LYS A 429 -12.51 16.23 23.11
C LYS A 429 -12.81 17.68 23.47
N ASP A 430 -12.03 18.25 24.36
CA ASP A 430 -12.34 19.53 25.01
C ASP A 430 -11.40 20.66 24.60
N LYS A 431 -10.50 20.40 23.68
CA LYS A 431 -9.61 21.40 23.10
C LYS A 431 -10.07 21.72 21.70
N GLU A 432 -11.18 22.45 21.56
CA GLU A 432 -11.26 23.42 20.48
C GLU A 432 -10.06 24.33 20.67
N PHE A 433 -9.06 24.20 19.78
CA PHE A 433 -7.76 24.85 19.87
C PHE A 433 -7.84 26.34 19.56
N THR A 434 -8.87 27.00 20.08
CA THR A 434 -9.14 28.42 19.87
C THR A 434 -9.19 29.14 21.17
N LYS A 435 -8.04 29.45 21.76
CA LYS A 435 -7.94 30.68 22.52
C LYS A 435 -7.74 31.81 21.54
N GLU A 436 -8.63 32.77 21.51
CA GLU A 436 -8.39 34.02 20.81
C GLU A 436 -7.28 34.77 21.56
N GLU A 437 -6.13 34.88 20.96
CA GLU A 437 -5.07 35.79 21.41
C GLU A 437 -4.85 36.87 20.37
N ILE A 438 -4.57 38.08 20.85
CA ILE A 438 -4.15 39.18 20.01
C ILE A 438 -2.69 38.92 19.63
N ASP A 439 -2.40 38.77 18.31
CA ASP A 439 -1.03 38.66 17.83
C ASP A 439 -0.26 39.92 18.18
N PRO A 440 0.78 39.85 19.04
CA PRO A 440 1.53 41.02 19.48
C PRO A 440 2.25 41.74 18.32
N ARG A 441 2.37 41.11 17.15
CA ARG A 441 3.04 41.70 15.96
C ARG A 441 2.08 42.42 15.01
N THR A 442 0.81 42.05 15.00
CA THR A 442 -0.17 42.54 14.02
C THR A 442 -1.39 43.19 14.66
N GLY A 443 -1.59 43.09 15.96
CA GLY A 443 -2.77 43.56 16.69
C GLY A 443 -4.08 42.84 16.34
N GLN A 444 -4.04 41.81 15.48
CA GLN A 444 -5.22 41.07 15.04
C GLN A 444 -5.54 39.92 16.03
N ARG A 445 -6.81 39.70 16.30
CA ARG A 445 -7.29 38.50 17.01
C ARG A 445 -6.95 37.25 16.20
N ARG A 446 -6.18 36.40 16.80
CA ARG A 446 -5.83 35.07 16.24
C ARG A 446 -6.29 33.97 17.17
N SER A 447 -6.93 32.98 16.59
CA SER A 447 -7.16 31.72 17.29
C SER A 447 -5.85 30.94 17.42
N ILE A 448 -5.37 30.73 18.64
CA ILE A 448 -4.13 30.01 18.90
C ILE A 448 -4.44 28.55 19.18
N ILE A 449 -3.73 27.66 18.48
CA ILE A 449 -3.70 26.23 18.77
C ILE A 449 -2.87 26.03 20.03
N ILE A 450 -3.52 25.66 21.14
CA ILE A 450 -2.84 25.32 22.39
C ILE A 450 -2.50 23.83 22.35
N GLY A 451 -1.22 23.51 22.29
CA GLY A 451 -0.69 22.15 22.46
C GLY A 451 -0.17 21.49 21.19
N ALA A 452 0.91 22.01 20.63
CA ALA A 452 1.86 21.26 19.81
C ALA A 452 3.05 20.87 20.68
#